data_08396d635ae629fb2d23ec8557bb12c5
#
_entry.id   08396d635ae629fb2d23ec8557bb12c5
#
_cell.length_a   1.000
_cell.length_b   1.000
_cell.length_c   1.000
_cell.angle_alpha   90.00
_cell.angle_beta   90.00
_cell.angle_gamma   90.00
#
_symmetry.space_group_name_H-M   'P 1'
#
loop_
_entity.id
_entity.type
_entity.pdbx_description
1 polymer ?
#
loop_
_entity_poly.entity_id
_entity_poly.type
_entity_poly.pdbx_seq_one_letter_code
_entity_poly.pdbx_strand_id
1 'polypeptide(L)'
;MVPFQKPRGQRIVFCALETYSKLGGLQNFNRRIIRALAARSVSRNEPRARAVLLRDRTALPTLAGAEIIGIGSRAGFFARALLEALRSKVFIIGHINLLPLAAAVRCLRPSLPILLFVHGDEVWNHPRHRRKRWHESWLLHALTLIASVSQFTADAMTREFGVSPGKIRLLPNAVDPLETPPDPSARAPAAVLTVTRLGAGDREKNVDSVIRAIAGLKSEIPGLRYEIAGDGVLRPELQSLATELGVADIVKFLGRLTDSELDAAYARASVFAMPSSKEGFGIVYLEAWQRGLPVICSTEGAAPEVVTDGADGFAVNPSDITLLASRLRFLLTEPDAARAMGERGRQKVEALYLDPAFRSNLGEILGELLATPKEEKAPRASLP
;
A
#
# COMPACT_ATOMS: atom_id res chain seq x y z
N MET A 1 29.56 -26.63 -23.64
CA MET A 1 28.22 -26.06 -23.68
C MET A 1 27.29 -27.06 -22.99
N VAL A 2 26.98 -26.85 -21.71
CA VAL A 2 26.01 -27.69 -20.98
C VAL A 2 24.61 -27.25 -21.42
N PRO A 3 23.74 -28.15 -21.90
CA PRO A 3 22.38 -27.76 -22.33
C PRO A 3 21.61 -27.27 -21.12
N PHE A 4 21.10 -26.06 -21.20
CA PHE A 4 20.18 -25.46 -20.23
C PHE A 4 18.90 -26.31 -20.19
N GLN A 5 18.87 -27.30 -19.29
CA GLN A 5 17.63 -28.03 -19.00
C GLN A 5 16.64 -27.02 -18.41
N LYS A 6 15.58 -26.71 -19.17
CA LYS A 6 14.44 -25.95 -18.68
C LYS A 6 13.89 -26.65 -17.42
N PRO A 7 13.85 -26.02 -16.26
CA PRO A 7 13.31 -26.63 -15.06
C PRO A 7 11.84 -27.04 -15.33
N ARG A 8 11.60 -28.35 -15.37
CA ARG A 8 10.28 -28.96 -15.43
C ARG A 8 9.67 -28.87 -14.03
N GLY A 9 8.95 -27.75 -13.71
CA GLY A 9 8.33 -27.58 -12.41
C GLY A 9 7.09 -26.67 -12.49
N GLN A 10 6.22 -26.81 -11.51
CA GLN A 10 5.05 -25.95 -11.36
C GLN A 10 5.49 -24.56 -10.90
N ARG A 11 4.93 -23.52 -11.50
CA ARG A 11 5.27 -22.10 -11.28
C ARG A 11 4.32 -21.41 -10.32
N ILE A 12 4.71 -20.24 -9.79
CA ILE A 12 3.80 -19.31 -9.11
C ILE A 12 3.15 -18.42 -10.17
N VAL A 13 1.83 -18.28 -10.10
CA VAL A 13 1.04 -17.45 -11.02
C VAL A 13 0.43 -16.31 -10.25
N PHE A 14 0.62 -15.07 -10.71
CA PHE A 14 0.03 -13.85 -10.17
C PHE A 14 -0.87 -13.18 -11.22
N CYS A 15 -2.12 -12.92 -10.87
CA CYS A 15 -3.10 -12.25 -11.72
C CYS A 15 -3.47 -10.89 -11.16
N ALA A 16 -3.35 -9.82 -11.96
CA ALA A 16 -3.72 -8.47 -11.56
C ALA A 16 -4.50 -7.72 -12.66
N LEU A 17 -5.20 -6.65 -12.26
CA LEU A 17 -6.02 -5.85 -13.18
C LEU A 17 -5.18 -4.84 -13.97
N GLU A 18 -4.43 -4.01 -13.26
CA GLU A 18 -3.54 -2.96 -13.78
C GLU A 18 -2.28 -2.90 -12.93
N THR A 19 -1.13 -2.73 -13.57
CA THR A 19 0.16 -2.73 -12.88
C THR A 19 1.13 -1.70 -13.45
N TYR A 20 1.26 -1.62 -14.76
CA TYR A 20 2.23 -0.75 -15.45
C TYR A 20 1.58 0.42 -16.18
N SER A 21 0.29 0.32 -16.55
CA SER A 21 -0.45 1.35 -17.28
C SER A 21 -0.85 2.57 -16.46
N LYS A 22 -0.73 2.49 -15.13
CA LYS A 22 -1.06 3.58 -14.19
C LYS A 22 -0.03 3.70 -13.08
N LEU A 23 -0.02 4.85 -12.41
CA LEU A 23 0.70 5.11 -11.17
C LEU A 23 -0.28 5.09 -9.99
N GLY A 24 0.14 4.55 -8.85
CA GLY A 24 -0.65 4.49 -7.61
C GLY A 24 -0.16 3.40 -6.67
N GLY A 25 -0.60 3.44 -5.41
CA GLY A 25 -0.18 2.51 -4.37
C GLY A 25 -0.40 1.04 -4.74
N LEU A 26 -1.60 0.70 -5.27
CA LEU A 26 -1.91 -0.66 -5.71
C LEU A 26 -0.98 -1.13 -6.85
N GLN A 27 -0.71 -0.26 -7.81
CA GLN A 27 0.17 -0.57 -8.94
C GLN A 27 1.61 -0.78 -8.48
N ASN A 28 2.11 0.05 -7.57
CA ASN A 28 3.42 -0.10 -6.98
C ASN A 28 3.52 -1.40 -6.16
N PHE A 29 2.50 -1.75 -5.39
CA PHE A 29 2.42 -3.04 -4.70
C PHE A 29 2.48 -4.22 -5.69
N ASN A 30 1.68 -4.20 -6.76
CA ASN A 30 1.70 -5.26 -7.78
C ASN A 30 3.09 -5.41 -8.44
N ARG A 31 3.75 -4.28 -8.76
CA ARG A 31 5.12 -4.28 -9.31
C ARG A 31 6.10 -4.92 -8.33
N ARG A 32 5.98 -4.62 -7.04
CA ARG A 32 6.80 -5.19 -5.97
C ARG A 32 6.58 -6.69 -5.85
N ILE A 33 5.33 -7.16 -5.88
CA ILE A 33 5.01 -8.60 -5.91
C ILE A 33 5.69 -9.28 -7.09
N ILE A 34 5.58 -8.72 -8.30
CA ILE A 34 6.21 -9.32 -9.49
C ILE A 34 7.73 -9.39 -9.34
N ARG A 35 8.37 -8.30 -8.85
CA ARG A 35 9.82 -8.27 -8.58
C ARG A 35 10.22 -9.31 -7.52
N ALA A 36 9.45 -9.43 -6.44
CA ALA A 36 9.72 -10.39 -5.35
C ALA A 36 9.60 -11.84 -5.84
N LEU A 37 8.57 -12.16 -6.63
CA LEU A 37 8.39 -13.48 -7.24
C LEU A 37 9.49 -13.81 -8.25
N ALA A 38 9.92 -12.82 -9.04
CA ALA A 38 11.02 -12.96 -9.98
C ALA A 38 12.34 -13.29 -9.26
N ALA A 39 12.67 -12.50 -8.22
CA ALA A 39 13.86 -12.70 -7.41
C ALA A 39 13.86 -14.09 -6.71
N ARG A 40 12.70 -14.51 -6.17
CA ARG A 40 12.54 -15.86 -5.60
C ARG A 40 12.81 -16.95 -6.63
N SER A 41 12.28 -16.82 -7.85
CA SER A 41 12.49 -17.82 -8.90
C SER A 41 13.97 -17.95 -9.28
N VAL A 42 14.70 -16.84 -9.32
CA VAL A 42 16.16 -16.85 -9.58
C VAL A 42 16.93 -17.48 -8.41
N SER A 43 16.69 -16.98 -7.18
CA SER A 43 17.46 -17.41 -5.99
C SER A 43 17.25 -18.87 -5.61
N ARG A 44 16.08 -19.44 -5.90
CA ARG A 44 15.73 -20.84 -5.60
C ARG A 44 15.83 -21.77 -6.80
N ASN A 45 16.30 -21.27 -7.96
CA ASN A 45 16.33 -22.03 -9.21
C ASN A 45 14.96 -22.67 -9.54
N GLU A 46 13.88 -21.94 -9.24
CA GLU A 46 12.50 -22.34 -9.52
C GLU A 46 12.09 -21.91 -10.94
N PRO A 47 11.05 -22.53 -11.54
CA PRO A 47 10.48 -22.05 -12.80
C PRO A 47 10.08 -20.58 -12.70
N ARG A 48 10.28 -19.82 -13.81
CA ARG A 48 9.92 -18.40 -13.87
C ARG A 48 8.49 -18.19 -13.38
N ALA A 49 8.30 -17.21 -12.49
CA ALA A 49 6.98 -16.76 -12.08
C ALA A 49 6.19 -16.23 -13.31
N ARG A 50 4.88 -16.36 -13.29
CA ARG A 50 4.01 -15.86 -14.35
C ARG A 50 3.11 -14.75 -13.82
N ALA A 51 3.22 -13.54 -14.37
CA ALA A 51 2.29 -12.46 -14.11
C ALA A 51 1.33 -12.32 -15.31
N VAL A 52 0.03 -12.44 -15.07
CA VAL A 52 -1.02 -12.24 -16.08
C VAL A 52 -1.78 -10.95 -15.72
N LEU A 53 -1.74 -9.98 -16.63
CA LEU A 53 -2.25 -8.62 -16.39
C LEU A 53 -3.40 -8.33 -17.37
N LEU A 54 -4.53 -7.81 -16.85
CA LEU A 54 -5.73 -7.60 -17.66
C LEU A 54 -5.60 -6.39 -18.58
N ARG A 55 -5.10 -5.24 -18.08
CA ARG A 55 -5.19 -3.97 -18.81
C ARG A 55 -3.84 -3.44 -19.31
N ASP A 56 -2.73 -4.04 -18.90
CA ASP A 56 -1.39 -3.66 -19.36
C ASP A 56 -1.09 -4.36 -20.70
N ARG A 57 -1.01 -3.61 -21.79
CA ARG A 57 -0.80 -4.15 -23.14
C ARG A 57 0.58 -3.86 -23.72
N THR A 58 1.19 -2.74 -23.32
CA THR A 58 2.42 -2.21 -23.90
C THR A 58 3.42 -1.88 -22.81
N ALA A 59 4.70 -1.75 -23.18
CA ALA A 59 5.79 -1.33 -22.27
C ALA A 59 5.94 -2.22 -21.03
N LEU A 60 5.75 -3.54 -21.19
CA LEU A 60 5.98 -4.49 -20.11
C LEU A 60 7.49 -4.69 -19.89
N PRO A 61 7.98 -4.60 -18.65
CA PRO A 61 9.41 -4.79 -18.39
C PRO A 61 9.81 -6.25 -18.56
N THR A 62 11.07 -6.46 -18.96
CA THR A 62 11.69 -7.77 -18.94
C THR A 62 12.37 -7.97 -17.59
N LEU A 63 11.98 -9.02 -16.87
CA LEU A 63 12.54 -9.38 -15.56
C LEU A 63 13.14 -10.79 -15.60
N ALA A 64 14.37 -10.95 -15.15
CA ALA A 64 14.93 -12.27 -14.89
C ALA A 64 14.05 -12.96 -13.83
N GLY A 65 13.65 -14.22 -14.08
CA GLY A 65 12.84 -15.00 -13.14
C GLY A 65 11.32 -14.77 -13.20
N ALA A 66 10.82 -13.83 -14.01
CA ALA A 66 9.40 -13.67 -14.25
C ALA A 66 9.09 -13.53 -15.76
N GLU A 67 7.89 -13.97 -16.14
CA GLU A 67 7.31 -13.72 -17.46
C GLU A 67 6.00 -12.94 -17.26
N ILE A 68 5.91 -11.77 -17.89
CA ILE A 68 4.79 -10.84 -17.73
C ILE A 68 3.98 -10.84 -19.02
N ILE A 69 2.66 -11.06 -18.90
CA ILE A 69 1.74 -11.18 -20.03
C ILE A 69 0.59 -10.18 -19.82
N GLY A 70 0.47 -9.24 -20.74
CA GLY A 70 -0.67 -8.33 -20.82
C GLY A 70 -1.69 -8.81 -21.85
N ILE A 71 -2.96 -8.88 -21.50
CA ILE A 71 -4.00 -9.50 -22.36
C ILE A 71 -4.93 -8.47 -22.99
N GLY A 72 -5.44 -7.50 -22.22
CA GLY A 72 -6.32 -6.43 -22.72
C GLY A 72 -7.80 -6.80 -22.92
N SER A 73 -8.19 -8.06 -22.96
CA SER A 73 -9.60 -8.48 -22.98
C SER A 73 -9.95 -9.32 -21.76
N ARG A 74 -11.16 -9.16 -21.22
CA ARG A 74 -11.60 -9.92 -20.04
C ARG A 74 -11.66 -11.42 -20.31
N ALA A 75 -12.24 -11.84 -21.44
CA ALA A 75 -12.34 -13.26 -21.79
C ALA A 75 -10.96 -13.89 -21.99
N GLY A 76 -10.08 -13.24 -22.74
CA GLY A 76 -8.70 -13.71 -22.94
C GLY A 76 -7.91 -13.78 -21.64
N PHE A 77 -8.07 -12.79 -20.74
CA PHE A 77 -7.46 -12.81 -19.43
C PHE A 77 -7.91 -14.02 -18.59
N PHE A 78 -9.23 -14.27 -18.52
CA PHE A 78 -9.78 -15.42 -17.83
C PHE A 78 -9.25 -16.73 -18.41
N ALA A 79 -9.36 -16.93 -19.73
CA ALA A 79 -8.86 -18.12 -20.40
C ALA A 79 -7.35 -18.34 -20.14
N ARG A 80 -6.54 -17.29 -20.28
CA ARG A 80 -5.10 -17.38 -20.03
C ARG A 80 -4.80 -17.69 -18.57
N ALA A 81 -5.45 -17.04 -17.62
CA ALA A 81 -5.24 -17.29 -16.19
C ALA A 81 -5.62 -18.72 -15.81
N LEU A 82 -6.71 -19.28 -16.33
CA LEU A 82 -7.10 -20.67 -16.12
C LEU A 82 -6.06 -21.65 -16.68
N LEU A 83 -5.56 -21.41 -17.90
CA LEU A 83 -4.50 -22.23 -18.50
C LEU A 83 -3.21 -22.21 -17.66
N GLU A 84 -2.84 -21.05 -17.12
CA GLU A 84 -1.67 -20.94 -16.25
C GLU A 84 -1.91 -21.63 -14.90
N ALA A 85 -3.13 -21.57 -14.37
CA ALA A 85 -3.49 -22.26 -13.12
C ALA A 85 -3.29 -23.78 -13.20
N LEU A 86 -3.52 -24.40 -14.37
CA LEU A 86 -3.31 -25.84 -14.56
C LEU A 86 -1.87 -26.29 -14.31
N ARG A 87 -0.90 -25.38 -14.47
CA ARG A 87 0.54 -25.63 -14.34
C ARG A 87 1.16 -24.89 -13.14
N SER A 88 0.34 -24.36 -12.24
CA SER A 88 0.82 -23.61 -11.06
C SER A 88 0.90 -24.48 -9.81
N LYS A 89 1.80 -24.11 -8.89
CA LYS A 89 1.87 -24.62 -7.52
C LYS A 89 1.23 -23.67 -6.50
N VAL A 90 1.10 -22.38 -6.83
CA VAL A 90 0.34 -21.35 -6.09
C VAL A 90 -0.28 -20.43 -7.12
N PHE A 91 -1.54 -20.06 -6.90
CA PHE A 91 -2.28 -19.10 -7.69
C PHE A 91 -2.60 -17.88 -6.85
N ILE A 92 -2.21 -16.69 -7.31
CA ILE A 92 -2.33 -15.44 -6.57
C ILE A 92 -3.21 -14.48 -7.34
N ILE A 93 -4.18 -13.86 -6.67
CA ILE A 93 -5.00 -12.79 -7.22
C ILE A 93 -4.72 -11.48 -6.46
N GLY A 94 -4.45 -10.41 -7.22
CA GLY A 94 -4.04 -9.11 -6.69
C GLY A 94 -5.19 -8.19 -6.28
N HIS A 95 -6.44 -8.62 -6.40
CA HIS A 95 -7.59 -7.77 -6.07
C HIS A 95 -8.87 -8.60 -5.90
N ILE A 96 -9.77 -8.17 -4.99
CA ILE A 96 -11.03 -8.86 -4.68
C ILE A 96 -11.96 -9.03 -5.90
N ASN A 97 -11.91 -8.14 -6.88
CA ASN A 97 -12.67 -8.26 -8.12
C ASN A 97 -12.30 -9.49 -8.97
N LEU A 98 -11.21 -10.18 -8.64
CA LEU A 98 -10.78 -11.43 -9.29
C LEU A 98 -11.30 -12.69 -8.56
N LEU A 99 -12.15 -12.56 -7.55
CA LEU A 99 -12.76 -13.71 -6.85
C LEU A 99 -13.49 -14.69 -7.78
N PRO A 100 -14.23 -14.27 -8.83
CA PRO A 100 -14.82 -15.22 -9.77
C PRO A 100 -13.79 -16.09 -10.49
N LEU A 101 -12.60 -15.51 -10.80
CA LEU A 101 -11.49 -16.28 -11.37
C LEU A 101 -10.94 -17.29 -10.34
N ALA A 102 -10.76 -16.88 -9.08
CA ALA A 102 -10.31 -17.78 -8.02
C ALA A 102 -11.28 -18.96 -7.81
N ALA A 103 -12.59 -18.72 -7.85
CA ALA A 103 -13.59 -19.77 -7.75
C ALA A 103 -13.52 -20.75 -8.94
N ALA A 104 -13.38 -20.25 -10.16
CA ALA A 104 -13.21 -21.09 -11.35
C ALA A 104 -11.92 -21.93 -11.26
N VAL A 105 -10.82 -21.35 -10.78
CA VAL A 105 -9.56 -22.08 -10.53
C VAL A 105 -9.76 -23.16 -9.46
N ARG A 106 -10.50 -22.89 -8.38
CA ARG A 106 -10.80 -23.86 -7.32
C ARG A 106 -11.60 -25.05 -7.85
N CYS A 107 -12.56 -24.80 -8.74
CA CYS A 107 -13.33 -25.88 -9.37
C CYS A 107 -12.42 -26.76 -10.27
N LEU A 108 -11.49 -26.17 -11.02
CA LEU A 108 -10.58 -26.93 -11.90
C LEU A 108 -9.44 -27.63 -11.14
N ARG A 109 -8.99 -27.04 -10.05
CA ARG A 109 -7.84 -27.49 -9.24
C ARG A 109 -8.19 -27.39 -7.75
N PRO A 110 -8.99 -28.32 -7.18
CA PRO A 110 -9.49 -28.26 -5.79
C PRO A 110 -8.38 -28.14 -4.73
N SER A 111 -7.22 -28.73 -4.94
CA SER A 111 -6.08 -28.70 -4.01
C SER A 111 -5.11 -27.54 -4.22
N LEU A 112 -5.26 -26.73 -5.29
CA LEU A 112 -4.32 -25.64 -5.57
C LEU A 112 -4.41 -24.53 -4.52
N PRO A 113 -3.32 -24.16 -3.83
CA PRO A 113 -3.32 -23.00 -2.93
C PRO A 113 -3.62 -21.70 -3.69
N ILE A 114 -4.59 -20.93 -3.17
CA ILE A 114 -5.01 -19.63 -3.75
C ILE A 114 -4.84 -18.54 -2.70
N LEU A 115 -4.09 -17.48 -3.04
CA LEU A 115 -3.83 -16.30 -2.23
C LEU A 115 -4.52 -15.07 -2.83
N LEU A 116 -5.16 -14.27 -1.98
CA LEU A 116 -5.68 -12.95 -2.34
C LEU A 116 -4.90 -11.87 -1.60
N PHE A 117 -4.54 -10.77 -2.30
CA PHE A 117 -4.10 -9.52 -1.65
C PHE A 117 -5.26 -8.55 -1.47
N VAL A 118 -5.33 -7.92 -0.28
CA VAL A 118 -6.30 -6.86 0.05
C VAL A 118 -5.58 -5.62 0.58
N HIS A 119 -6.06 -4.43 0.16
CA HIS A 119 -5.35 -3.17 0.34
C HIS A 119 -6.10 -2.10 1.15
N GLY A 120 -7.44 -2.25 1.30
CA GLY A 120 -8.26 -1.33 2.09
C GLY A 120 -9.60 -1.02 1.45
N ASP A 121 -9.70 0.04 0.66
CA ASP A 121 -10.95 0.56 0.07
C ASP A 121 -11.88 -0.50 -0.51
N GLU A 122 -11.32 -1.51 -1.13
CA GLU A 122 -12.07 -2.56 -1.81
C GLU A 122 -12.77 -3.53 -0.84
N VAL A 123 -12.41 -3.51 0.46
CA VAL A 123 -12.94 -4.44 1.47
C VAL A 123 -13.60 -3.78 2.68
N TRP A 124 -13.58 -2.45 2.79
CA TRP A 124 -14.17 -1.78 3.95
C TRP A 124 -15.69 -1.64 3.92
N ASN A 125 -16.34 -2.04 2.82
CA ASN A 125 -17.81 -1.99 2.67
C ASN A 125 -18.40 -0.60 2.91
N HIS A 126 -17.74 0.46 2.47
CA HIS A 126 -18.13 1.82 2.74
C HIS A 126 -19.05 2.39 1.64
N PRO A 127 -20.19 3.05 1.99
CA PRO A 127 -21.18 3.53 1.01
C PRO A 127 -20.63 4.50 -0.05
N ARG A 128 -19.65 5.35 0.33
CA ARG A 128 -19.04 6.35 -0.56
C ARG A 128 -17.96 5.82 -1.48
N HIS A 129 -17.49 4.57 -1.24
CA HIS A 129 -16.38 3.99 -2.00
C HIS A 129 -16.82 2.71 -2.73
N ARG A 130 -16.80 1.59 -2.04
CA ARG A 130 -17.19 0.30 -2.58
C ARG A 130 -18.04 -0.46 -1.57
N ARG A 131 -19.24 -0.84 -2.00
CA ARG A 131 -20.07 -1.77 -1.22
C ARG A 131 -19.69 -3.22 -1.54
N LYS A 132 -19.76 -4.06 -0.52
CA LYS A 132 -19.65 -5.50 -0.64
C LYS A 132 -20.75 -6.02 -1.56
N ARG A 133 -20.41 -6.94 -2.46
CA ARG A 133 -21.38 -7.65 -3.31
C ARG A 133 -21.85 -8.91 -2.61
N TRP A 134 -23.11 -9.28 -2.78
CA TRP A 134 -23.75 -10.40 -2.10
C TRP A 134 -23.01 -11.74 -2.26
N HIS A 135 -22.39 -11.99 -3.43
CA HIS A 135 -21.69 -13.25 -3.76
C HIS A 135 -20.24 -13.30 -3.23
N GLU A 136 -19.66 -12.22 -2.79
CA GLU A 136 -18.24 -12.16 -2.45
C GLU A 136 -17.87 -12.99 -1.24
N SER A 137 -18.70 -12.96 -0.17
CA SER A 137 -18.46 -13.82 1.01
C SER A 137 -18.44 -15.30 0.62
N TRP A 138 -19.30 -15.73 -0.28
CA TRP A 138 -19.30 -17.10 -0.77
C TRP A 138 -18.05 -17.42 -1.61
N LEU A 139 -17.66 -16.54 -2.52
CA LEU A 139 -16.48 -16.73 -3.37
C LEU A 139 -15.15 -16.75 -2.57
N LEU A 140 -15.10 -16.10 -1.40
CA LEU A 140 -13.93 -16.13 -0.52
C LEU A 140 -13.61 -17.52 0.02
N HIS A 141 -14.58 -18.46 0.03
CA HIS A 141 -14.31 -19.86 0.39
C HIS A 141 -13.35 -20.57 -0.57
N ALA A 142 -13.22 -20.07 -1.80
CA ALA A 142 -12.25 -20.60 -2.75
C ALA A 142 -10.79 -20.33 -2.35
N LEU A 143 -10.55 -19.38 -1.45
CA LEU A 143 -9.19 -18.97 -1.06
C LEU A 143 -8.61 -19.87 0.02
N THR A 144 -7.28 -20.06 -0.03
CA THR A 144 -6.50 -20.71 1.02
C THR A 144 -6.09 -19.70 2.07
N LEU A 145 -5.47 -18.59 1.64
CA LEU A 145 -5.04 -17.47 2.49
C LEU A 145 -5.42 -16.12 1.86
N ILE A 146 -5.47 -15.11 2.72
CA ILE A 146 -5.61 -13.70 2.36
C ILE A 146 -4.44 -12.95 2.98
N ALA A 147 -3.72 -12.17 2.21
CA ALA A 147 -2.69 -11.28 2.70
C ALA A 147 -3.22 -9.84 2.75
N SER A 148 -3.25 -9.25 3.92
CA SER A 148 -3.72 -7.89 4.19
C SER A 148 -2.54 -6.96 4.45
N VAL A 149 -2.62 -5.73 3.94
CA VAL A 149 -1.58 -4.71 4.15
C VAL A 149 -1.54 -4.16 5.57
N SER A 150 -2.62 -4.34 6.37
CA SER A 150 -2.74 -3.85 7.75
C SER A 150 -3.71 -4.72 8.56
N GLN A 151 -3.62 -4.64 9.88
CA GLN A 151 -4.58 -5.29 10.78
C GLN A 151 -5.97 -4.66 10.64
N PHE A 152 -6.06 -3.35 10.49
CA PHE A 152 -7.32 -2.64 10.23
C PHE A 152 -8.08 -3.21 9.03
N THR A 153 -7.37 -3.46 7.93
CA THR A 153 -7.96 -4.08 6.74
C THR A 153 -8.28 -5.55 6.95
N ALA A 154 -7.48 -6.28 7.73
CA ALA A 154 -7.74 -7.68 8.12
C ALA A 154 -9.02 -7.79 8.97
N ASP A 155 -9.20 -6.88 9.93
CA ASP A 155 -10.38 -6.83 10.78
C ASP A 155 -11.64 -6.49 9.96
N ALA A 156 -11.51 -5.61 8.97
CA ALA A 156 -12.59 -5.35 8.02
C ALA A 156 -12.98 -6.60 7.23
N MET A 157 -12.03 -7.41 6.77
CA MET A 157 -12.32 -8.71 6.12
C MET A 157 -13.08 -9.66 7.04
N THR A 158 -12.70 -9.73 8.31
CA THR A 158 -13.40 -10.57 9.30
C THR A 158 -14.81 -10.04 9.55
N ARG A 159 -14.96 -8.75 9.85
CA ARG A 159 -16.23 -8.12 10.20
C ARG A 159 -17.21 -8.06 9.04
N GLU A 160 -16.76 -7.62 7.87
CA GLU A 160 -17.64 -7.35 6.73
C GLU A 160 -17.90 -8.59 5.86
N PHE A 161 -16.93 -9.50 5.75
CA PHE A 161 -17.01 -10.64 4.84
C PHE A 161 -17.12 -11.98 5.56
N GLY A 162 -16.97 -12.03 6.88
CA GLY A 162 -17.02 -13.26 7.67
C GLY A 162 -15.82 -14.18 7.48
N VAL A 163 -14.67 -13.61 7.08
CA VAL A 163 -13.43 -14.38 6.91
C VAL A 163 -12.86 -14.74 8.28
N SER A 164 -12.51 -16.01 8.46
CA SER A 164 -11.81 -16.46 9.67
C SER A 164 -10.44 -15.79 9.79
N PRO A 165 -10.08 -15.22 10.97
CA PRO A 165 -8.75 -14.62 11.19
C PRO A 165 -7.60 -15.57 10.87
N GLY A 166 -7.77 -16.88 11.09
CA GLY A 166 -6.77 -17.91 10.77
C GLY A 166 -6.38 -17.99 9.30
N LYS A 167 -7.22 -17.46 8.39
CA LYS A 167 -6.92 -17.37 6.96
C LYS A 167 -6.20 -16.08 6.57
N ILE A 168 -6.00 -15.12 7.47
CA ILE A 168 -5.43 -13.82 7.15
C ILE A 168 -3.97 -13.77 7.61
N ARG A 169 -3.10 -13.22 6.77
CA ARG A 169 -1.69 -12.93 7.07
C ARG A 169 -1.43 -11.47 6.78
N LEU A 170 -0.57 -10.83 7.56
CA LEU A 170 -0.16 -9.45 7.31
C LEU A 170 0.98 -9.43 6.29
N LEU A 171 0.86 -8.56 5.30
CA LEU A 171 1.90 -8.22 4.34
C LEU A 171 1.95 -6.70 4.19
N PRO A 172 2.60 -5.99 5.11
CA PRO A 172 2.73 -4.54 5.07
C PRO A 172 3.32 -4.07 3.74
N ASN A 173 2.91 -2.88 3.29
CA ASN A 173 3.54 -2.23 2.16
C ASN A 173 5.01 -1.91 2.46
N ALA A 174 5.80 -1.75 1.40
CA ALA A 174 7.18 -1.32 1.50
C ALA A 174 7.46 -0.19 0.49
N VAL A 175 8.58 0.49 0.71
CA VAL A 175 9.13 1.48 -0.21
C VAL A 175 10.48 0.99 -0.75
N ASP A 176 10.88 1.55 -1.89
CA ASP A 176 12.22 1.29 -2.44
C ASP A 176 13.23 2.20 -1.73
N PRO A 177 14.47 1.78 -1.52
CA PRO A 177 15.50 2.64 -0.96
C PRO A 177 15.66 3.92 -1.78
N LEU A 178 15.96 5.04 -1.14
CA LEU A 178 16.31 6.27 -1.84
C LEU A 178 17.66 6.08 -2.56
N GLU A 179 17.75 6.53 -3.79
CA GLU A 179 19.00 6.52 -4.55
C GLU A 179 20.02 7.50 -3.97
N THR A 180 19.53 8.65 -3.48
CA THR A 180 20.36 9.68 -2.85
C THR A 180 19.86 9.94 -1.42
N PRO A 181 20.74 9.94 -0.41
CA PRO A 181 20.36 10.34 0.94
C PRO A 181 19.77 11.75 0.95
N PRO A 182 18.75 12.02 1.81
CA PRO A 182 18.18 13.35 1.93
C PRO A 182 19.23 14.32 2.49
N ASP A 183 19.29 15.53 1.91
CA ASP A 183 20.09 16.64 2.42
C ASP A 183 19.28 17.45 3.46
N PRO A 184 19.61 17.40 4.75
CA PRO A 184 18.89 18.16 5.76
C PRO A 184 19.02 19.69 5.59
N SER A 185 20.05 20.17 4.87
CA SER A 185 20.25 21.61 4.63
C SER A 185 19.25 22.18 3.61
N ALA A 186 18.64 21.34 2.78
CA ALA A 186 17.60 21.74 1.84
C ALA A 186 16.25 22.07 2.50
N ARG A 187 16.08 21.76 3.80
CA ARG A 187 14.82 21.98 4.52
C ARG A 187 14.55 23.47 4.74
N ALA A 188 13.33 23.85 4.45
CA ALA A 188 12.85 25.17 4.79
C ALA A 188 12.28 25.16 6.21
N PRO A 189 12.61 26.20 7.05
CA PRO A 189 12.34 26.16 8.48
C PRO A 189 10.87 25.92 8.90
N ALA A 190 9.91 26.33 8.09
CA ALA A 190 8.48 26.28 8.44
C ALA A 190 7.63 25.77 7.28
N ALA A 191 8.01 24.64 6.68
CA ALA A 191 7.32 24.06 5.53
C ALA A 191 6.57 22.77 5.91
N VAL A 192 5.25 22.78 5.77
CA VAL A 192 4.39 21.60 5.90
C VAL A 192 4.09 21.04 4.52
N LEU A 193 4.14 19.73 4.36
CA LEU A 193 3.83 19.04 3.10
C LEU A 193 2.71 18.02 3.31
N THR A 194 1.76 17.99 2.37
CA THR A 194 0.84 16.86 2.15
C THR A 194 1.02 16.33 0.73
N VAL A 195 1.08 15.01 0.58
CA VAL A 195 1.13 14.34 -0.73
C VAL A 195 -0.08 13.45 -0.85
N THR A 196 -1.05 13.80 -1.70
CA THR A 196 -2.28 13.03 -1.86
C THR A 196 -3.01 13.36 -3.15
N ARG A 197 -3.87 12.46 -3.60
CA ARG A 197 -4.85 12.78 -4.63
C ARG A 197 -5.92 13.70 -4.03
N LEU A 198 -6.52 14.53 -4.87
CA LEU A 198 -7.64 15.41 -4.51
C LEU A 198 -8.92 15.00 -5.26
N GLY A 199 -9.15 13.70 -5.43
CA GLY A 199 -10.35 13.15 -6.06
C GLY A 199 -11.59 13.29 -5.18
N ALA A 200 -12.78 13.11 -5.76
CA ALA A 200 -14.05 13.21 -5.01
C ALA A 200 -14.12 12.23 -3.82
N GLY A 201 -13.47 11.07 -3.92
CA GLY A 201 -13.38 10.06 -2.85
C GLY A 201 -12.20 10.28 -1.88
N ASP A 202 -11.48 11.38 -1.99
CA ASP A 202 -10.28 11.64 -1.18
C ASP A 202 -10.53 12.73 -0.10
N ARG A 203 -11.80 13.10 0.19
CA ARG A 203 -12.15 14.05 1.27
C ARG A 203 -11.63 13.57 2.62
N GLU A 204 -11.66 12.26 2.87
CA GLU A 204 -11.17 11.65 4.09
C GLU A 204 -9.64 11.75 4.27
N LYS A 205 -8.92 12.36 3.32
CA LYS A 205 -7.50 12.76 3.51
C LYS A 205 -7.35 13.98 4.42
N ASN A 206 -8.46 14.70 4.68
CA ASN A 206 -8.57 15.80 5.62
C ASN A 206 -7.54 16.93 5.38
N VAL A 207 -7.33 17.27 4.11
CA VAL A 207 -6.48 18.40 3.71
C VAL A 207 -7.06 19.72 4.22
N ASP A 208 -8.37 19.86 4.28
CA ASP A 208 -9.10 20.98 4.86
C ASP A 208 -8.77 21.18 6.35
N SER A 209 -8.65 20.11 7.12
CA SER A 209 -8.24 20.17 8.53
C SER A 209 -6.84 20.74 8.69
N VAL A 210 -5.91 20.36 7.79
CA VAL A 210 -4.55 20.92 7.80
C VAL A 210 -4.58 22.40 7.43
N ILE A 211 -5.37 22.82 6.41
CA ILE A 211 -5.53 24.26 6.04
C ILE A 211 -6.05 25.06 7.23
N ARG A 212 -7.05 24.56 7.97
CA ARG A 212 -7.59 25.22 9.17
C ARG A 212 -6.56 25.34 10.30
N ALA A 213 -5.77 24.28 10.53
CA ALA A 213 -4.69 24.32 11.52
C ALA A 213 -3.60 25.34 11.14
N ILE A 214 -3.21 25.39 9.85
CA ILE A 214 -2.24 26.37 9.29
C ILE A 214 -2.78 27.80 9.47
N ALA A 215 -4.08 28.02 9.27
CA ALA A 215 -4.68 29.34 9.48
C ALA A 215 -4.51 29.85 10.93
N GLY A 216 -4.68 28.95 11.90
CA GLY A 216 -4.44 29.29 13.32
C GLY A 216 -2.98 29.60 13.66
N LEU A 217 -2.03 29.13 12.84
CA LEU A 217 -0.58 29.28 13.10
C LEU A 217 0.06 30.42 12.32
N LYS A 218 -0.64 31.02 11.33
CA LYS A 218 -0.08 32.02 10.43
C LYS A 218 0.60 33.20 11.12
N SER A 219 -0.04 33.73 12.17
CA SER A 219 0.50 34.88 12.92
C SER A 219 1.59 34.50 13.93
N GLU A 220 1.72 33.22 14.26
CA GLU A 220 2.63 32.74 15.29
C GLU A 220 3.97 32.26 14.71
N ILE A 221 3.97 31.74 13.46
CA ILE A 221 5.15 31.12 12.85
C ILE A 221 5.58 31.93 11.62
N PRO A 222 6.66 32.72 11.72
CA PRO A 222 7.19 33.47 10.57
C PRO A 222 7.65 32.52 9.45
N GLY A 223 7.28 32.88 8.22
CA GLY A 223 7.68 32.11 7.03
C GLY A 223 6.93 30.76 6.87
N LEU A 224 5.86 30.56 7.65
CA LEU A 224 5.02 29.36 7.52
C LEU A 224 4.50 29.21 6.09
N ARG A 225 4.60 27.98 5.56
CA ARG A 225 4.03 27.60 4.28
C ARG A 225 3.47 26.19 4.33
N TYR A 226 2.43 25.97 3.57
CA TYR A 226 1.83 24.66 3.40
C TYR A 226 1.78 24.30 1.92
N GLU A 227 2.42 23.19 1.54
CA GLU A 227 2.49 22.70 0.18
C GLU A 227 1.64 21.44 0.04
N ILE A 228 0.78 21.39 -0.97
CA ILE A 228 -0.11 20.28 -1.26
C ILE A 228 0.26 19.73 -2.64
N ALA A 229 0.93 18.58 -2.66
CA ALA A 229 1.27 17.85 -3.87
C ALA A 229 0.15 16.88 -4.24
N GLY A 230 -0.43 17.10 -5.40
CA GLY A 230 -1.54 16.34 -5.94
C GLY A 230 -2.59 17.22 -6.58
N ASP A 231 -3.52 16.56 -7.30
CA ASP A 231 -4.56 17.27 -8.06
C ASP A 231 -5.86 16.48 -8.10
N GLY A 232 -6.97 17.18 -8.36
CA GLY A 232 -8.28 16.57 -8.50
C GLY A 232 -9.42 17.57 -8.27
N VAL A 233 -10.64 17.04 -8.29
CA VAL A 233 -11.88 17.85 -8.23
C VAL A 233 -12.10 18.61 -6.91
N LEU A 234 -11.38 18.24 -5.82
CA LEU A 234 -11.45 18.94 -4.54
C LEU A 234 -10.58 20.20 -4.50
N ARG A 235 -9.64 20.36 -5.44
CA ARG A 235 -8.70 21.50 -5.42
C ARG A 235 -9.39 22.86 -5.38
N PRO A 236 -10.42 23.18 -6.21
CA PRO A 236 -11.08 24.48 -6.15
C PRO A 236 -11.72 24.79 -4.80
N GLU A 237 -12.35 23.79 -4.18
CA GLU A 237 -12.98 23.91 -2.86
C GLU A 237 -11.93 24.22 -1.78
N LEU A 238 -10.80 23.51 -1.79
CA LEU A 238 -9.70 23.72 -0.86
C LEU A 238 -9.01 25.08 -1.06
N GLN A 239 -8.94 25.57 -2.30
CA GLN A 239 -8.44 26.91 -2.61
C GLN A 239 -9.39 28.00 -2.09
N SER A 240 -10.72 27.83 -2.25
CA SER A 240 -11.72 28.71 -1.66
C SER A 240 -11.59 28.76 -0.15
N LEU A 241 -11.46 27.59 0.50
CA LEU A 241 -11.26 27.52 1.95
C LEU A 241 -9.99 28.26 2.39
N ALA A 242 -8.88 28.13 1.67
CA ALA A 242 -7.65 28.85 1.98
C ALA A 242 -7.82 30.38 1.84
N THR A 243 -8.63 30.83 0.87
CA THR A 243 -8.97 32.24 0.68
C THR A 243 -9.86 32.77 1.79
N GLU A 244 -10.93 32.03 2.14
CA GLU A 244 -11.84 32.34 3.23
C GLU A 244 -11.15 32.48 4.59
N LEU A 245 -10.15 31.63 4.82
CA LEU A 245 -9.35 31.65 6.05
C LEU A 245 -8.18 32.64 6.00
N GLY A 246 -7.99 33.37 4.89
CA GLY A 246 -6.92 34.37 4.76
C GLY A 246 -5.51 33.78 4.68
N VAL A 247 -5.36 32.54 4.19
CA VAL A 247 -4.06 31.83 4.08
C VAL A 247 -3.67 31.43 2.67
N ALA A 248 -4.37 31.97 1.64
CA ALA A 248 -4.08 31.65 0.24
C ALA A 248 -2.65 32.04 -0.20
N ASP A 249 -2.01 33.00 0.47
CA ASP A 249 -0.64 33.45 0.26
C ASP A 249 0.40 32.40 0.69
N ILE A 250 0.12 31.62 1.72
CA ILE A 250 1.02 30.61 2.31
C ILE A 250 0.66 29.16 1.95
N VAL A 251 -0.57 28.90 1.43
CA VAL A 251 -0.98 27.57 0.96
C VAL A 251 -0.75 27.45 -0.54
N LYS A 252 0.09 26.49 -0.94
CA LYS A 252 0.50 26.26 -2.33
C LYS A 252 0.01 24.91 -2.83
N PHE A 253 -0.80 24.89 -3.87
CA PHE A 253 -1.25 23.69 -4.58
C PHE A 253 -0.30 23.40 -5.73
N LEU A 254 0.58 22.41 -5.57
CA LEU A 254 1.64 22.09 -6.52
C LEU A 254 1.14 21.31 -7.75
N GLY A 255 -0.09 20.77 -7.70
CA GLY A 255 -0.59 19.91 -8.77
C GLY A 255 0.07 18.53 -8.76
N ARG A 256 -0.01 17.84 -9.90
CA ARG A 256 0.69 16.57 -10.10
C ARG A 256 2.16 16.84 -10.35
N LEU A 257 3.00 16.21 -9.56
CA LEU A 257 4.46 16.32 -9.65
C LEU A 257 5.05 15.11 -10.37
N THR A 258 6.16 15.31 -11.06
CA THR A 258 7.08 14.24 -11.47
C THR A 258 7.81 13.68 -10.26
N ASP A 259 8.47 12.53 -10.39
CA ASP A 259 9.21 11.92 -9.29
C ASP A 259 10.29 12.86 -8.74
N SER A 260 11.02 13.57 -9.62
CA SER A 260 12.05 14.53 -9.20
C SER A 260 11.48 15.78 -8.50
N GLU A 261 10.32 16.29 -8.95
CA GLU A 261 9.65 17.40 -8.29
C GLU A 261 9.07 16.99 -6.94
N LEU A 262 8.56 15.73 -6.82
CA LEU A 262 8.09 15.17 -5.58
C LEU A 262 9.25 15.00 -4.59
N ASP A 263 10.39 14.51 -5.03
CA ASP A 263 11.60 14.41 -4.21
C ASP A 263 12.04 15.79 -3.71
N ALA A 264 12.03 16.80 -4.57
CA ALA A 264 12.32 18.17 -4.18
C ALA A 264 11.30 18.74 -3.19
N ALA A 265 10.00 18.38 -3.30
CA ALA A 265 8.99 18.80 -2.35
C ALA A 265 9.21 18.18 -0.96
N TYR A 266 9.51 16.89 -0.90
CA TYR A 266 9.89 16.23 0.35
C TYR A 266 11.18 16.81 0.94
N ALA A 267 12.20 17.09 0.13
CA ALA A 267 13.50 17.60 0.60
C ALA A 267 13.38 18.96 1.30
N ARG A 268 12.53 19.87 0.80
CA ARG A 268 12.34 21.19 1.40
C ARG A 268 11.30 21.22 2.54
N ALA A 269 10.54 20.16 2.75
CA ALA A 269 9.58 20.10 3.85
C ALA A 269 10.27 19.94 5.21
N SER A 270 9.63 20.47 6.27
CA SER A 270 10.02 20.27 7.67
C SER A 270 9.13 19.23 8.36
N VAL A 271 7.86 19.17 7.97
CA VAL A 271 6.85 18.28 8.54
C VAL A 271 5.97 17.71 7.42
N PHE A 272 5.68 16.43 7.47
CA PHE A 272 4.65 15.82 6.64
C PHE A 272 3.36 15.69 7.44
N ALA A 273 2.24 16.20 6.93
CA ALA A 273 0.95 16.14 7.60
C ALA A 273 -0.14 15.62 6.65
N MET A 274 -0.71 14.47 6.99
CA MET A 274 -1.89 13.92 6.31
C MET A 274 -2.74 13.14 7.32
N PRO A 275 -3.59 13.81 8.11
CA PRO A 275 -4.42 13.15 9.12
C PRO A 275 -5.63 12.46 8.46
N SER A 276 -5.36 11.50 7.59
CA SER A 276 -6.36 10.77 6.81
C SER A 276 -7.20 9.88 7.70
N SER A 277 -8.51 10.10 7.78
CA SER A 277 -9.42 9.20 8.49
C SER A 277 -9.68 7.88 7.76
N LYS A 278 -9.17 7.74 6.55
CA LYS A 278 -9.35 6.55 5.75
C LYS A 278 -8.05 6.17 5.04
N GLU A 279 -7.23 5.42 5.71
CA GLU A 279 -5.96 4.94 5.19
C GLU A 279 -5.88 3.42 5.33
N GLY A 280 -5.53 2.72 4.23
CA GLY A 280 -5.34 1.28 4.24
C GLY A 280 -3.99 0.86 4.81
N PHE A 281 -3.01 1.78 4.74
CA PHE A 281 -1.67 1.58 5.27
C PHE A 281 -0.93 2.92 5.45
N GLY A 282 -0.89 3.78 4.41
CA GLY A 282 -0.20 5.06 4.48
C GLY A 282 1.23 5.03 3.97
N ILE A 283 1.44 4.54 2.75
CA ILE A 283 2.78 4.47 2.13
C ILE A 283 3.50 5.84 2.11
N VAL A 284 2.76 6.94 2.05
CA VAL A 284 3.30 8.30 2.05
C VAL A 284 3.98 8.67 3.38
N TYR A 285 3.61 8.04 4.50
CA TYR A 285 4.33 8.21 5.76
C TYR A 285 5.71 7.57 5.69
N LEU A 286 5.83 6.43 5.03
CA LEU A 286 7.14 5.79 4.80
C LEU A 286 8.02 6.64 3.89
N GLU A 287 7.44 7.24 2.84
CA GLU A 287 8.15 8.14 1.93
C GLU A 287 8.66 9.40 2.64
N ALA A 288 7.87 9.96 3.55
CA ALA A 288 8.27 11.08 4.41
C ALA A 288 9.40 10.69 5.37
N TRP A 289 9.26 9.55 6.04
CA TRP A 289 10.27 9.04 6.97
C TRP A 289 11.59 8.68 6.30
N GLN A 290 11.58 8.12 5.09
CA GLN A 290 12.82 7.89 4.34
C GLN A 290 13.64 9.15 4.18
N ARG A 291 12.96 10.31 4.12
CA ARG A 291 13.59 11.63 4.04
C ARG A 291 13.77 12.30 5.41
N GLY A 292 13.57 11.53 6.48
CA GLY A 292 13.74 11.98 7.87
C GLY A 292 12.73 13.05 8.29
N LEU A 293 11.56 13.13 7.67
CA LEU A 293 10.49 14.04 8.09
C LEU A 293 9.69 13.44 9.24
N PRO A 294 9.39 14.20 10.30
CA PRO A 294 8.36 13.81 11.25
C PRO A 294 7.00 13.81 10.55
N VAL A 295 6.10 12.90 10.94
CA VAL A 295 4.79 12.77 10.33
C VAL A 295 3.67 13.08 11.30
N ILE A 296 2.57 13.64 10.79
CA ILE A 296 1.28 13.71 11.49
C ILE A 296 0.27 12.88 10.70
N CYS A 297 -0.25 11.85 11.35
CA CYS A 297 -1.29 10.97 10.80
C CYS A 297 -2.61 11.11 11.57
N SER A 298 -3.61 10.30 11.22
CA SER A 298 -4.87 10.20 11.95
C SER A 298 -4.81 9.13 13.04
N THR A 299 -5.64 9.28 14.07
CA THR A 299 -6.00 8.20 15.01
C THR A 299 -6.94 7.16 14.39
N GLU A 300 -7.43 7.40 13.17
CA GLU A 300 -8.39 6.55 12.46
C GLU A 300 -7.70 5.75 11.34
N GLY A 301 -8.34 4.66 10.91
CA GLY A 301 -7.83 3.81 9.84
C GLY A 301 -6.61 2.99 10.26
N ALA A 302 -5.75 2.65 9.30
CA ALA A 302 -4.54 1.86 9.55
C ALA A 302 -3.31 2.71 9.91
N ALA A 303 -3.40 4.03 9.88
CA ALA A 303 -2.25 4.90 10.15
C ALA A 303 -1.62 4.68 11.55
N PRO A 304 -2.40 4.45 12.64
CA PRO A 304 -1.83 4.15 13.97
C PRO A 304 -1.08 2.82 14.08
N GLU A 305 -1.23 1.92 13.12
CA GLU A 305 -0.43 0.69 13.06
C GLU A 305 0.99 0.96 12.54
N VAL A 306 1.14 2.02 11.73
CA VAL A 306 2.39 2.40 11.10
C VAL A 306 3.12 3.44 11.94
N VAL A 307 2.41 4.50 12.38
CA VAL A 307 2.95 5.62 13.15
C VAL A 307 2.75 5.37 14.64
N THR A 308 3.84 5.41 15.40
CA THR A 308 3.82 5.32 16.87
C THR A 308 3.72 6.72 17.45
N ASP A 309 2.56 7.07 18.03
CA ASP A 309 2.28 8.40 18.57
C ASP A 309 3.33 8.84 19.59
N GLY A 310 3.82 10.07 19.44
CA GLY A 310 4.87 10.67 20.26
C GLY A 310 6.28 10.12 20.02
N ALA A 311 6.45 9.03 19.28
CA ALA A 311 7.77 8.43 19.02
C ALA A 311 8.34 8.80 17.66
N ASP A 312 7.71 8.36 16.57
CA ASP A 312 8.15 8.59 15.21
C ASP A 312 7.20 9.51 14.39
N GLY A 313 6.11 9.97 15.04
CA GLY A 313 5.12 10.88 14.53
C GLY A 313 4.09 11.23 15.58
N PHE A 314 3.03 11.93 15.15
CA PHE A 314 1.85 12.18 15.96
C PHE A 314 0.60 11.63 15.29
N ALA A 315 -0.28 11.01 16.09
CA ALA A 315 -1.61 10.61 15.67
C ALA A 315 -2.65 11.57 16.24
N VAL A 316 -3.45 12.20 15.39
CA VAL A 316 -4.46 13.19 15.80
C VAL A 316 -5.83 12.85 15.24
N ASN A 317 -6.89 13.15 15.97
CA ASN A 317 -8.21 13.14 15.38
C ASN A 317 -8.30 14.30 14.35
N PRO A 318 -8.60 14.05 13.08
CA PRO A 318 -8.62 15.09 12.05
C PRO A 318 -9.66 16.19 12.31
N SER A 319 -10.68 15.93 13.15
CA SER A 319 -11.67 16.93 13.57
C SER A 319 -11.18 17.82 14.73
N ASP A 320 -10.10 17.43 15.43
CA ASP A 320 -9.49 18.24 16.48
C ASP A 320 -8.42 19.16 15.90
N ILE A 321 -8.90 20.27 15.31
CA ILE A 321 -8.02 21.28 14.70
C ILE A 321 -7.05 21.90 15.70
N THR A 322 -7.47 22.04 16.96
CA THR A 322 -6.65 22.63 18.03
C THR A 322 -5.46 21.74 18.34
N LEU A 323 -5.67 20.43 18.51
CA LEU A 323 -4.60 19.48 18.73
C LEU A 323 -3.70 19.38 17.49
N LEU A 324 -4.27 19.33 16.27
CA LEU A 324 -3.50 19.32 15.03
C LEU A 324 -2.59 20.54 14.93
N ALA A 325 -3.12 21.76 15.18
CA ALA A 325 -2.31 22.98 15.22
C ALA A 325 -1.22 22.93 16.29
N SER A 326 -1.52 22.43 17.49
CA SER A 326 -0.55 22.28 18.56
C SER A 326 0.61 21.33 18.18
N ARG A 327 0.31 20.20 17.51
CA ARG A 327 1.33 19.24 17.03
C ARG A 327 2.17 19.81 15.90
N LEU A 328 1.53 20.54 14.97
CA LEU A 328 2.25 21.26 13.90
C LEU A 328 3.17 22.33 14.51
N ARG A 329 2.66 23.15 15.45
CA ARG A 329 3.47 24.17 16.15
C ARG A 329 4.70 23.51 16.78
N PHE A 330 4.52 22.48 17.58
CA PHE A 330 5.62 21.77 18.22
C PHE A 330 6.69 21.31 17.23
N LEU A 331 6.31 20.65 16.13
CA LEU A 331 7.27 20.16 15.13
C LEU A 331 7.97 21.30 14.35
N LEU A 332 7.32 22.45 14.21
CA LEU A 332 7.88 23.61 13.50
C LEU A 332 8.74 24.50 14.38
N THR A 333 8.53 24.52 15.73
CA THR A 333 9.29 25.37 16.65
C THR A 333 10.36 24.61 17.43
N GLU A 334 10.30 23.27 17.45
CA GLU A 334 11.25 22.39 18.16
C GLU A 334 12.04 21.52 17.15
N PRO A 335 12.98 22.10 16.38
CA PRO A 335 13.60 21.42 15.24
C PRO A 335 14.41 20.18 15.61
N ASP A 336 15.01 20.15 16.82
CA ASP A 336 15.78 19.00 17.29
C ASP A 336 14.86 17.82 17.65
N ALA A 337 13.72 18.10 18.30
CA ALA A 337 12.71 17.08 18.59
C ALA A 337 12.07 16.54 17.31
N ALA A 338 11.76 17.43 16.35
CA ALA A 338 11.23 17.08 15.04
C ALA A 338 12.21 16.18 14.25
N ARG A 339 13.50 16.55 14.27
CA ARG A 339 14.56 15.76 13.61
C ARG A 339 14.71 14.37 14.25
N ALA A 340 14.75 14.32 15.59
CA ALA A 340 14.85 13.05 16.31
C ALA A 340 13.64 12.13 16.03
N MET A 341 12.42 12.69 15.91
CA MET A 341 11.21 11.97 15.57
C MET A 341 11.27 11.41 14.13
N GLY A 342 11.65 12.25 13.15
CA GLY A 342 11.81 11.82 11.75
C GLY A 342 12.90 10.76 11.58
N GLU A 343 13.99 10.85 12.35
CA GLU A 343 15.08 9.86 12.32
C GLU A 343 14.63 8.50 12.86
N ARG A 344 13.82 8.46 13.94
CA ARG A 344 13.22 7.20 14.43
C ARG A 344 12.29 6.58 13.38
N GLY A 345 11.53 7.41 12.66
CA GLY A 345 10.71 6.95 11.54
C GLY A 345 11.55 6.36 10.42
N ARG A 346 12.68 7.00 10.06
CA ARG A 346 13.62 6.50 9.05
C ARG A 346 14.20 5.15 9.43
N GLN A 347 14.66 4.98 10.66
CA GLN A 347 15.17 3.71 11.19
C GLN A 347 14.10 2.61 11.16
N LYS A 348 12.84 2.96 11.46
CA LYS A 348 11.71 2.02 11.37
C LYS A 348 11.47 1.57 9.92
N VAL A 349 11.56 2.48 8.95
CA VAL A 349 11.45 2.11 7.53
C VAL A 349 12.57 1.19 7.11
N GLU A 350 13.81 1.48 7.48
CA GLU A 350 14.98 0.64 7.17
C GLU A 350 14.84 -0.77 7.74
N ALA A 351 14.32 -0.89 8.96
CA ALA A 351 14.14 -2.18 9.62
C ALA A 351 12.97 -3.00 9.09
N LEU A 352 11.83 -2.37 8.77
CA LEU A 352 10.56 -3.07 8.59
C LEU A 352 9.89 -2.90 7.22
N TYR A 353 10.22 -1.83 6.48
CA TYR A 353 9.42 -1.41 5.32
C TYR A 353 10.21 -1.24 4.02
N LEU A 354 11.41 -1.80 3.94
CA LEU A 354 12.15 -1.92 2.70
C LEU A 354 11.89 -3.26 2.00
N ASP A 355 12.30 -3.34 0.74
CA ASP A 355 12.12 -4.52 -0.12
C ASP A 355 12.60 -5.85 0.49
N PRO A 356 13.74 -5.93 1.23
CA PRO A 356 14.15 -7.16 1.88
C PRO A 356 13.14 -7.70 2.90
N ALA A 357 12.59 -6.83 3.77
CA ALA A 357 11.57 -7.20 4.74
C ALA A 357 10.28 -7.66 4.06
N PHE A 358 9.84 -6.94 3.02
CA PHE A 358 8.69 -7.32 2.21
C PHE A 358 8.85 -8.70 1.58
N ARG A 359 10.03 -8.98 1.00
CA ARG A 359 10.33 -10.30 0.40
C ARG A 359 10.36 -11.42 1.44
N SER A 360 10.87 -11.15 2.64
CA SER A 360 10.86 -12.11 3.74
C SER A 360 9.42 -12.48 4.11
N ASN A 361 8.59 -11.48 4.40
CA ASN A 361 7.18 -11.67 4.79
C ASN A 361 6.38 -12.40 3.69
N LEU A 362 6.55 -12.01 2.43
CA LEU A 362 5.94 -12.72 1.30
C LEU A 362 6.47 -14.15 1.19
N GLY A 363 7.77 -14.36 1.47
CA GLY A 363 8.41 -15.66 1.47
C GLY A 363 7.83 -16.63 2.50
N GLU A 364 7.50 -16.12 3.70
CA GLU A 364 6.84 -16.88 4.77
C GLU A 364 5.42 -17.30 4.37
N ILE A 365 4.61 -16.37 3.85
CA ILE A 365 3.25 -16.65 3.36
C ILE A 365 3.28 -17.71 2.23
N LEU A 366 4.21 -17.57 1.29
CA LEU A 366 4.38 -18.55 0.22
C LEU A 366 4.91 -19.89 0.74
N GLY A 367 5.74 -19.88 1.78
CA GLY A 367 6.23 -21.08 2.46
C GLY A 367 5.09 -21.87 3.09
N GLU A 368 4.18 -21.19 3.79
CA GLU A 368 2.97 -21.77 4.38
C GLU A 368 2.06 -22.40 3.31
N LEU A 369 1.83 -21.70 2.20
CA LEU A 369 1.02 -22.20 1.09
C LEU A 369 1.63 -23.40 0.37
N LEU A 370 2.93 -23.53 0.40
CA LEU A 370 3.68 -24.60 -0.25
C LEU A 370 4.00 -25.77 0.67
N ALA A 371 3.86 -25.60 1.98
CA ALA A 371 3.96 -26.69 2.92
C ALA A 371 2.81 -27.68 2.65
N THR A 372 3.16 -28.93 2.34
CA THR A 372 2.17 -30.00 2.21
C THR A 372 1.37 -30.08 3.52
N PRO A 373 0.05 -30.22 3.49
CA PRO A 373 -0.71 -30.48 4.72
C PRO A 373 -0.05 -31.69 5.40
N LYS A 374 0.46 -31.53 6.64
CA LYS A 374 0.72 -32.70 7.48
C LYS A 374 -0.61 -33.43 7.56
N GLU A 375 -0.67 -34.64 7.02
CA GLU A 375 -1.80 -35.53 7.26
C GLU A 375 -2.04 -35.55 8.77
N GLU A 376 -3.11 -34.93 9.23
CA GLU A 376 -3.66 -35.18 10.55
C GLU A 376 -4.05 -36.66 10.54
N LYS A 377 -3.14 -37.50 11.06
CA LYS A 377 -3.45 -38.90 11.29
C LYS A 377 -4.69 -38.90 12.17
N ALA A 378 -5.82 -39.23 11.55
CA ALA A 378 -7.04 -39.54 12.31
C ALA A 378 -6.65 -40.47 13.46
N PRO A 379 -7.14 -40.24 14.70
CA PRO A 379 -6.89 -41.15 15.78
C PRO A 379 -7.41 -42.53 15.35
N ARG A 380 -6.51 -43.52 15.35
CA ARG A 380 -6.93 -44.91 15.14
C ARG A 380 -8.00 -45.21 16.16
N ALA A 381 -9.23 -45.39 15.69
CA ALA A 381 -10.27 -45.97 16.49
C ALA A 381 -9.77 -47.33 16.99
N SER A 382 -9.55 -47.42 18.29
CA SER A 382 -9.40 -48.68 18.98
C SER A 382 -10.77 -49.36 18.92
N LEU A 383 -10.86 -50.37 18.08
CA LEU A 383 -11.98 -51.33 18.14
C LEU A 383 -11.83 -52.20 19.40
N PRO A 384 -12.97 -52.57 19.99
CA PRO A 384 -13.04 -53.26 21.29
C PRO A 384 -12.49 -54.70 21.26
#